data_8c73ec0803a6d42830d65bfcfd327f7b
#
_entry.id   8c73ec0803a6d42830d65bfcfd327f7b
#
_cell.length_a   1.000
_cell.length_b   1.000
_cell.length_c   1.000
_cell.angle_alpha   90.00
_cell.angle_beta   90.00
_cell.angle_gamma   90.00
#
_symmetry.space_group_name_H-M   'P 1'
#
loop_
_entity.id
_entity.type
_entity.pdbx_description
1 polymer ?
#
loop_
_entity_poly.entity_id
_entity_poly.type
_entity_poly.pdbx_seq_one_letter_code
_entity_poly.pdbx_strand_id
1 'polypeptide(L)'
;DYSLKLHSADSVVVKFSYIGFKTKTKVLRRPRGKQTLQVVLRETSTTLDEVNIKGEKIQSDQIQELKTKDMKMTPSANGNGVESLVQQQAGVSTHNELSSQYNVRGGAFDENSVYINNVEVFRPFLVRSGQQEGLSVINPYMVDKIGFSTGGYAAKYGDKMSSALDITYKTLKAKSKKPVVEGSLAASLLGADAYIGLGTQKLSW
;
A
#
# COMPACT_ATOMS: atom_id res chain seq x y z
N ASP A 1 18.01 -7.21 47.97
CA ASP A 1 17.14 -8.07 48.81
C ASP A 1 15.88 -7.31 49.15
N TYR A 2 14.75 -7.95 49.00
CA TYR A 2 13.47 -7.40 49.44
C TYR A 2 12.61 -8.49 50.08
N SER A 3 11.78 -8.09 51.01
CA SER A 3 10.84 -8.97 51.69
C SER A 3 9.41 -8.60 51.31
N LEU A 4 8.60 -9.59 51.03
CA LEU A 4 7.18 -9.43 50.72
C LEU A 4 6.35 -10.19 51.76
N LYS A 5 5.42 -9.50 52.40
CA LYS A 5 4.43 -10.16 53.28
C LYS A 5 3.24 -10.57 52.44
N LEU A 6 2.92 -11.85 52.46
CA LEU A 6 1.76 -12.38 51.72
C LEU A 6 0.70 -12.81 52.73
N HIS A 7 -0.56 -12.61 52.35
CA HIS A 7 -1.70 -13.15 53.06
C HIS A 7 -1.82 -14.64 52.80
N SER A 8 -2.31 -15.38 53.76
CA SER A 8 -2.51 -16.84 53.63
C SER A 8 -3.49 -17.10 52.47
N ALA A 9 -3.01 -17.87 51.48
CA ALA A 9 -3.80 -18.29 50.34
C ALA A 9 -3.34 -19.68 49.89
N ASP A 10 -4.23 -20.43 49.19
CA ASP A 10 -3.89 -21.77 48.70
C ASP A 10 -2.84 -21.74 47.58
N SER A 11 -2.78 -20.67 46.85
CA SER A 11 -1.73 -20.42 45.85
C SER A 11 -1.46 -18.93 45.67
N VAL A 12 -0.20 -18.57 45.52
CA VAL A 12 0.24 -17.20 45.25
C VAL A 12 1.15 -17.21 44.04
N VAL A 13 0.84 -16.36 43.08
CA VAL A 13 1.66 -16.13 41.88
C VAL A 13 2.54 -14.91 42.08
N VAL A 14 3.85 -15.13 42.11
CA VAL A 14 4.84 -14.06 42.27
C VAL A 14 5.49 -13.80 40.92
N LYS A 15 5.41 -12.55 40.44
CA LYS A 15 6.01 -12.11 39.20
C LYS A 15 7.25 -11.29 39.51
N PHE A 16 8.39 -11.68 38.96
CA PHE A 16 9.65 -10.99 39.07
C PHE A 16 9.96 -10.29 37.76
N SER A 17 10.11 -8.98 37.81
CA SER A 17 10.40 -8.15 36.61
C SER A 17 11.45 -7.11 36.98
N TYR A 18 12.37 -6.88 36.06
CA TYR A 18 13.38 -5.83 36.15
C TYR A 18 13.65 -5.31 34.74
N ILE A 19 13.98 -4.02 34.63
CA ILE A 19 14.25 -3.38 33.33
C ILE A 19 15.48 -4.05 32.71
N GLY A 20 15.36 -4.48 31.45
CA GLY A 20 16.44 -5.20 30.76
C GLY A 20 16.47 -6.70 31.00
N PHE A 21 15.54 -7.27 31.79
CA PHE A 21 15.49 -8.70 32.08
C PHE A 21 14.15 -9.32 31.72
N LYS A 22 14.20 -10.58 31.33
CA LYS A 22 13.00 -11.35 31.00
C LYS A 22 12.18 -11.64 32.26
N THR A 23 10.94 -11.24 32.27
CA THR A 23 10.02 -11.48 33.39
C THR A 23 9.90 -12.97 33.70
N LYS A 24 10.01 -13.33 34.98
CA LYS A 24 9.86 -14.70 35.47
C LYS A 24 8.69 -14.78 36.43
N THR A 25 7.84 -15.76 36.27
CA THR A 25 6.68 -16.01 37.14
C THR A 25 6.89 -17.31 37.88
N LYS A 26 6.62 -17.30 39.20
CA LYS A 26 6.71 -18.50 40.06
C LYS A 26 5.40 -18.64 40.85
N VAL A 27 4.83 -19.81 40.83
CA VAL A 27 3.60 -20.14 41.59
C VAL A 27 4.03 -20.84 42.88
N LEU A 28 3.65 -20.25 43.98
CA LEU A 28 3.85 -20.85 45.34
C LEU A 28 2.51 -21.45 45.75
N ARG A 29 2.52 -22.77 46.01
CA ARG A 29 1.34 -23.49 46.52
C ARG A 29 1.44 -23.60 48.03
N ARG A 30 0.42 -23.14 48.76
CA ARG A 30 0.30 -23.14 50.20
C ARG A 30 1.56 -22.66 50.92
N PRO A 31 2.03 -21.42 50.71
CA PRO A 31 3.20 -20.90 51.34
C PRO A 31 2.96 -20.79 52.84
N ARG A 32 3.82 -21.47 53.61
CA ARG A 32 3.80 -21.42 55.08
C ARG A 32 5.14 -20.92 55.60
N GLY A 33 5.09 -20.04 56.61
CA GLY A 33 6.30 -19.51 57.26
C GLY A 33 7.16 -18.63 56.34
N LYS A 34 8.37 -18.33 56.78
CA LYS A 34 9.35 -17.53 56.04
C LYS A 34 10.03 -18.39 54.97
N GLN A 35 9.86 -18.03 53.69
CA GLN A 35 10.52 -18.71 52.58
C GLN A 35 11.49 -17.75 51.88
N THR A 36 12.67 -18.24 51.56
CA THR A 36 13.66 -17.51 50.78
C THR A 36 13.65 -18.05 49.35
N LEU A 37 13.46 -17.18 48.39
CA LEU A 37 13.44 -17.53 46.98
C LEU A 37 14.64 -16.89 46.28
N GLN A 38 15.52 -17.72 45.75
CA GLN A 38 16.53 -17.23 44.83
C GLN A 38 15.95 -17.28 43.39
N VAL A 39 15.94 -16.13 42.72
CA VAL A 39 15.43 -16.01 41.37
C VAL A 39 16.47 -15.31 40.51
N VAL A 40 16.97 -16.04 39.53
CA VAL A 40 17.87 -15.49 38.51
C VAL A 40 17.02 -15.06 37.33
N LEU A 41 17.09 -13.79 36.98
CA LEU A 41 16.51 -13.25 35.77
C LEU A 41 17.55 -13.34 34.65
N ARG A 42 17.11 -13.64 33.44
CA ARG A 42 17.95 -13.64 32.24
C ARG A 42 17.84 -12.28 31.57
N GLU A 43 18.97 -11.73 31.19
CA GLU A 43 18.97 -10.51 30.40
C GLU A 43 18.15 -10.70 29.13
N THR A 44 17.31 -9.76 28.86
CA THR A 44 16.68 -9.63 27.55
C THR A 44 17.53 -8.63 26.78
N SER A 45 18.35 -9.13 25.87
CA SER A 45 18.78 -8.29 24.76
C SER A 45 17.53 -7.98 23.94
N THR A 46 16.76 -7.01 24.36
CA THR A 46 15.86 -6.32 23.45
C THR A 46 16.79 -5.57 22.51
N THR A 47 17.20 -6.20 21.43
CA THR A 47 17.39 -5.41 20.23
C THR A 47 16.07 -4.69 20.09
N LEU A 48 16.04 -3.41 20.45
CA LEU A 48 14.97 -2.54 20.02
C LEU A 48 14.90 -2.82 18.52
N ASP A 49 13.77 -3.37 18.07
CA ASP A 49 13.50 -3.39 16.64
C ASP A 49 13.82 -1.98 16.20
N GLU A 50 14.82 -1.87 15.34
CA GLU A 50 15.23 -0.62 14.76
C GLU A 50 13.94 0.05 14.34
N VAL A 51 13.55 1.11 15.06
CA VAL A 51 12.43 1.95 14.64
C VAL A 51 12.94 2.56 13.36
N ASN A 52 12.68 1.85 12.28
CA ASN A 52 12.88 2.32 10.94
C ASN A 52 11.82 3.41 10.79
N ILE A 53 12.12 4.58 11.34
CA ILE A 53 11.45 5.81 10.96
C ILE A 53 11.86 5.94 9.49
N LYS A 54 11.05 5.35 8.62
CA LYS A 54 11.00 5.79 7.24
C LYS A 54 10.59 7.25 7.38
N GLY A 55 11.59 8.13 7.49
CA GLY A 55 11.37 9.53 7.30
C GLY A 55 10.54 9.58 6.03
N GLU A 56 9.39 10.23 6.08
CA GLU A 56 8.75 10.65 4.85
C GLU A 56 9.90 11.22 4.04
N LYS A 57 10.30 10.50 3.00
CA LYS A 57 11.17 11.09 2.00
C LYS A 57 10.46 12.38 1.69
N ILE A 58 11.07 13.50 2.05
CA ILE A 58 10.68 14.77 1.46
C ILE A 58 10.79 14.45 -0.02
N GLN A 59 9.64 14.14 -0.60
CA GLN A 59 9.58 13.81 -2.02
C GLN A 59 9.93 15.13 -2.67
N SER A 60 11.18 15.24 -3.12
CA SER A 60 11.63 16.36 -3.96
C SER A 60 10.73 16.46 -5.21
N ASP A 61 10.06 15.36 -5.52
CA ASP A 61 9.10 15.21 -6.59
C ASP A 61 7.71 15.42 -6.00
N GLN A 62 6.99 16.39 -6.49
CA GLN A 62 5.59 16.64 -6.09
C GLN A 62 4.63 15.56 -6.61
N ILE A 63 5.07 14.31 -6.60
CA ILE A 63 4.23 13.16 -6.97
C ILE A 63 3.47 12.70 -5.73
N GLN A 64 2.18 12.86 -5.78
CA GLN A 64 1.26 12.39 -4.76
C GLN A 64 0.92 10.92 -5.01
N GLU A 65 1.14 10.05 -4.04
CA GLU A 65 0.69 8.67 -4.11
C GLU A 65 -0.82 8.60 -3.85
N LEU A 66 -1.58 8.16 -4.84
CA LEU A 66 -3.00 7.94 -4.74
C LEU A 66 -3.29 6.53 -4.23
N LYS A 67 -4.23 6.41 -3.30
CA LYS A 67 -4.56 5.12 -2.70
C LYS A 67 -5.37 4.26 -3.66
N THR A 68 -4.85 3.09 -4.01
CA THR A 68 -5.54 2.13 -4.88
C THR A 68 -6.87 1.61 -4.29
N LYS A 69 -7.05 1.71 -2.97
CA LYS A 69 -8.32 1.39 -2.33
C LYS A 69 -9.44 2.35 -2.73
N ASP A 70 -9.11 3.60 -2.96
CA ASP A 70 -10.09 4.63 -3.32
C ASP A 70 -10.62 4.43 -4.74
N MET A 71 -9.85 3.77 -5.63
CA MET A 71 -10.32 3.37 -6.96
C MET A 71 -11.61 2.53 -6.91
N LYS A 72 -11.67 1.58 -5.95
CA LYS A 72 -12.83 0.70 -5.81
C LYS A 72 -14.07 1.41 -5.27
N MET A 73 -13.87 2.55 -4.62
CA MET A 73 -14.92 3.37 -4.01
C MET A 73 -15.35 4.51 -4.93
N THR A 74 -14.56 4.82 -5.96
CA THR A 74 -14.86 5.88 -6.92
C THR A 74 -15.83 5.36 -7.97
N PRO A 75 -17.03 5.91 -8.07
CA PRO A 75 -17.95 5.54 -9.13
C PRO A 75 -17.37 5.94 -10.48
N SER A 76 -17.38 5.01 -11.41
CA SER A 76 -16.91 5.23 -12.78
C SER A 76 -17.90 4.60 -13.76
N ALA A 77 -18.42 5.40 -14.67
CA ALA A 77 -19.34 4.91 -15.68
C ALA A 77 -18.67 3.94 -16.67
N ASN A 78 -17.38 4.11 -16.88
CA ASN A 78 -16.60 3.37 -17.89
C ASN A 78 -15.76 2.24 -17.30
N GLY A 79 -15.75 2.03 -15.98
CA GLY A 79 -14.83 1.12 -15.33
C GLY A 79 -13.38 1.63 -15.24
N ASN A 80 -13.09 2.86 -15.67
CA ASN A 80 -11.76 3.48 -15.65
C ASN A 80 -11.39 3.98 -14.24
N GLY A 81 -11.09 3.07 -13.33
CA GLY A 81 -10.87 3.41 -11.94
C GLY A 81 -9.67 4.33 -11.68
N VAL A 82 -8.61 4.24 -12.47
CA VAL A 82 -7.40 5.06 -12.28
C VAL A 82 -7.64 6.49 -12.72
N GLU A 83 -8.15 6.69 -13.91
CA GLU A 83 -8.43 8.02 -14.47
C GLU A 83 -9.52 8.73 -13.68
N SER A 84 -10.55 8.00 -13.24
CA SER A 84 -11.60 8.57 -12.38
C SER A 84 -11.05 9.06 -11.05
N LEU A 85 -10.04 8.38 -10.50
CA LEU A 85 -9.35 8.82 -9.28
C LEU A 85 -8.50 10.07 -9.55
N VAL A 86 -7.83 10.13 -10.71
CA VAL A 86 -7.04 11.31 -11.15
C VAL A 86 -7.95 12.50 -11.38
N GLN A 87 -9.13 12.30 -11.97
CA GLN A 87 -10.12 13.34 -12.25
C GLN A 87 -10.66 14.03 -10.99
N GLN A 88 -10.56 13.37 -9.82
CA GLN A 88 -10.93 13.95 -8.53
C GLN A 88 -9.83 14.81 -7.91
N GLN A 89 -8.63 14.84 -8.50
CA GLN A 89 -7.54 15.63 -7.95
C GLN A 89 -7.69 17.13 -8.26
N ALA A 90 -7.13 17.95 -7.37
CA ALA A 90 -7.15 19.39 -7.53
C ALA A 90 -6.44 19.83 -8.82
N GLY A 91 -7.09 20.69 -9.61
CA GLY A 91 -6.54 21.20 -10.87
C GLY A 91 -6.74 20.28 -12.06
N VAL A 92 -7.48 19.20 -11.91
CA VAL A 92 -7.87 18.30 -13.01
C VAL A 92 -9.29 18.61 -13.45
N SER A 93 -9.50 18.66 -14.74
CA SER A 93 -10.82 18.84 -15.37
C SER A 93 -11.03 17.82 -16.47
N THR A 94 -12.29 17.52 -16.74
CA THR A 94 -12.71 16.59 -17.78
C THR A 94 -13.77 17.22 -18.67
N HIS A 95 -13.81 16.86 -19.92
CA HIS A 95 -14.84 17.31 -20.85
C HIS A 95 -16.00 16.31 -20.93
N ASN A 96 -15.74 15.04 -20.66
CA ASN A 96 -16.73 13.98 -20.78
C ASN A 96 -16.46 12.91 -19.71
N GLU A 97 -17.47 12.55 -18.92
CA GLU A 97 -17.39 11.51 -17.90
C GLU A 97 -17.17 10.10 -18.46
N LEU A 98 -17.50 9.90 -19.73
CA LEU A 98 -17.29 8.63 -20.42
C LEU A 98 -15.91 8.49 -21.04
N SER A 99 -15.10 9.53 -21.01
CA SER A 99 -13.73 9.53 -21.52
C SER A 99 -12.72 9.35 -20.39
N SER A 100 -11.66 8.61 -20.66
CA SER A 100 -10.48 8.53 -19.78
C SER A 100 -9.56 9.75 -19.90
N GLN A 101 -9.86 10.66 -20.81
CA GLN A 101 -9.08 11.89 -21.01
C GLN A 101 -9.32 12.87 -19.87
N TYR A 102 -8.26 13.53 -19.47
CA TYR A 102 -8.30 14.60 -18.46
C TYR A 102 -7.32 15.70 -18.81
N ASN A 103 -7.64 16.90 -18.40
CA ASN A 103 -6.83 18.10 -18.58
C ASN A 103 -6.33 18.57 -17.21
N VAL A 104 -5.08 18.98 -17.13
CA VAL A 104 -4.48 19.41 -15.88
C VAL A 104 -4.03 20.87 -15.98
N ARG A 105 -4.49 21.69 -15.04
CA ARG A 105 -4.15 23.13 -14.96
C ARG A 105 -4.33 23.89 -16.27
N GLY A 106 -5.35 23.52 -17.06
CA GLY A 106 -5.64 24.15 -18.34
C GLY A 106 -4.81 23.66 -19.52
N GLY A 107 -3.90 22.72 -19.32
CA GLY A 107 -3.20 22.03 -20.40
C GLY A 107 -4.08 21.08 -21.18
N ALA A 108 -3.69 20.74 -22.39
CA ALA A 108 -4.39 19.76 -23.21
C ALA A 108 -4.12 18.32 -22.71
N PHE A 109 -4.98 17.38 -23.09
CA PHE A 109 -4.85 15.98 -22.64
C PHE A 109 -3.57 15.30 -23.15
N ASP A 110 -3.04 15.72 -24.29
CA ASP A 110 -1.82 15.21 -24.90
C ASP A 110 -0.54 15.77 -24.25
N GLU A 111 -0.66 16.76 -23.36
CA GLU A 111 0.41 17.28 -22.54
C GLU A 111 0.60 16.48 -21.22
N ASN A 112 -0.21 15.46 -20.99
CA ASN A 112 -0.06 14.56 -19.85
C ASN A 112 0.86 13.39 -20.22
N SER A 113 1.82 13.07 -19.36
CA SER A 113 2.64 11.86 -19.49
C SER A 113 2.05 10.73 -18.67
N VAL A 114 2.02 9.53 -19.25
CA VAL A 114 1.58 8.31 -18.57
C VAL A 114 2.68 7.27 -18.62
N TYR A 115 3.08 6.79 -17.47
CA TYR A 115 4.08 5.75 -17.32
C TYR A 115 3.44 4.50 -16.72
N ILE A 116 3.76 3.34 -17.29
CA ILE A 116 3.37 2.04 -16.75
C ILE A 116 4.65 1.23 -16.53
N ASN A 117 4.94 0.87 -15.29
CA ASN A 117 6.17 0.17 -14.92
C ASN A 117 7.44 0.86 -15.45
N ASN A 118 7.53 2.19 -15.32
CA ASN A 118 8.60 3.06 -15.83
C ASN A 118 8.72 3.12 -17.37
N VAL A 119 7.76 2.64 -18.12
CA VAL A 119 7.70 2.77 -19.59
C VAL A 119 6.66 3.82 -19.95
N GLU A 120 7.04 4.81 -20.73
CA GLU A 120 6.12 5.83 -21.21
C GLU A 120 5.14 5.26 -22.23
N VAL A 121 3.85 5.54 -22.02
CA VAL A 121 2.76 5.14 -22.91
C VAL A 121 2.21 6.38 -23.60
N PHE A 122 2.57 6.58 -24.85
CA PHE A 122 2.19 7.78 -25.62
C PHE A 122 0.70 7.89 -25.88
N ARG A 123 -0.03 6.77 -25.93
CA ARG A 123 -1.48 6.73 -26.15
C ARG A 123 -2.11 5.72 -25.19
N PRO A 124 -2.50 6.15 -23.98
CA PRO A 124 -3.08 5.26 -22.99
C PRO A 124 -4.56 4.92 -23.23
N PHE A 125 -4.99 4.88 -24.50
CA PHE A 125 -6.37 4.66 -24.91
C PHE A 125 -6.50 3.44 -25.80
N LEU A 126 -7.50 2.58 -25.53
CA LEU A 126 -7.78 1.37 -26.32
C LEU A 126 -8.40 1.67 -27.66
N VAL A 127 -9.30 2.64 -27.72
CA VAL A 127 -10.07 2.96 -28.94
C VAL A 127 -10.07 4.46 -29.16
N ARG A 128 -9.82 4.87 -30.39
CA ARG A 128 -10.05 6.20 -30.88
C ARG A 128 -11.19 6.15 -31.85
N SER A 129 -12.36 6.59 -31.43
CA SER A 129 -13.55 6.59 -32.23
C SER A 129 -14.21 7.99 -32.22
N GLY A 130 -13.76 8.88 -33.08
CA GLY A 130 -14.38 10.17 -33.33
C GLY A 130 -14.59 11.01 -32.06
N GLN A 131 -15.86 11.21 -31.69
CA GLN A 131 -16.24 12.04 -30.54
C GLN A 131 -16.26 11.30 -29.18
N GLN A 132 -16.18 9.99 -29.18
CA GLN A 132 -16.10 9.18 -27.94
C GLN A 132 -14.69 8.61 -27.79
N GLU A 133 -13.82 9.43 -27.33
CA GLU A 133 -12.44 9.02 -27.15
C GLU A 133 -12.24 8.32 -25.82
N GLY A 134 -11.92 7.10 -25.90
CA GLY A 134 -10.92 6.38 -25.22
C GLY A 134 -11.35 5.74 -23.92
N LEU A 135 -11.68 4.47 -23.99
CA LEU A 135 -11.52 3.59 -22.83
C LEU A 135 -10.03 3.51 -22.46
N SER A 136 -9.73 3.49 -21.19
CA SER A 136 -8.36 3.35 -20.70
C SER A 136 -7.75 2.00 -21.11
N VAL A 137 -6.45 2.03 -21.39
CA VAL A 137 -5.65 0.80 -21.54
C VAL A 137 -5.30 0.19 -20.20
N ILE A 138 -5.50 0.94 -19.11
CA ILE A 138 -5.08 0.56 -17.78
C ILE A 138 -6.14 -0.30 -17.12
N ASN A 139 -5.81 -1.56 -16.85
CA ASN A 139 -6.68 -2.41 -16.06
C ASN A 139 -6.51 -2.10 -14.56
N PRO A 140 -7.52 -1.58 -13.87
CA PRO A 140 -7.43 -1.14 -12.48
C PRO A 140 -7.13 -2.28 -11.51
N TYR A 141 -7.44 -3.52 -11.86
CA TYR A 141 -7.19 -4.70 -11.03
C TYR A 141 -5.72 -5.11 -10.99
N MET A 142 -4.95 -4.71 -12.00
CA MET A 142 -3.51 -4.95 -12.07
C MET A 142 -2.69 -3.92 -11.29
N VAL A 143 -3.27 -2.78 -10.93
CA VAL A 143 -2.56 -1.65 -10.35
C VAL A 143 -2.20 -1.91 -8.89
N ASP A 144 -0.93 -1.69 -8.53
CA ASP A 144 -0.41 -1.70 -7.16
C ASP A 144 -0.25 -0.29 -6.61
N LYS A 145 0.40 0.60 -7.39
CA LYS A 145 0.66 1.98 -6.99
C LYS A 145 0.31 2.96 -8.09
N ILE A 146 -0.16 4.12 -7.68
CA ILE A 146 -0.48 5.24 -8.56
C ILE A 146 0.21 6.47 -8.01
N GLY A 147 1.14 7.02 -8.78
CA GLY A 147 1.74 8.31 -8.51
C GLY A 147 1.19 9.35 -9.48
N PHE A 148 0.70 10.47 -8.98
CA PHE A 148 0.20 11.55 -9.81
C PHE A 148 0.80 12.89 -9.41
N SER A 149 1.19 13.68 -10.40
CA SER A 149 1.67 15.05 -10.19
C SER A 149 1.07 16.00 -11.22
N THR A 150 0.62 17.14 -10.73
CA THR A 150 0.12 18.26 -11.55
C THR A 150 1.20 19.27 -11.90
N GLY A 151 2.48 18.90 -11.80
CA GLY A 151 3.66 19.72 -12.06
C GLY A 151 4.70 19.60 -10.96
N GLY A 152 5.94 19.99 -11.25
CA GLY A 152 7.06 19.85 -10.31
C GLY A 152 7.56 18.42 -10.14
N TYR A 153 7.37 17.57 -11.13
CA TYR A 153 7.81 16.18 -11.13
C TYR A 153 9.31 16.06 -11.49
N ALA A 154 9.90 14.90 -11.16
CA ALA A 154 11.30 14.63 -11.44
C ALA A 154 11.63 14.65 -12.94
N ALA A 155 12.89 14.92 -13.25
CA ALA A 155 13.39 14.96 -14.62
C ALA A 155 13.16 13.66 -15.43
N LYS A 156 12.99 12.53 -14.75
CA LYS A 156 12.66 11.24 -15.40
C LYS A 156 11.32 11.25 -16.13
N TYR A 157 10.41 12.15 -15.75
CA TYR A 157 9.11 12.34 -16.41
C TYR A 157 9.15 13.53 -17.38
N GLY A 158 10.20 13.61 -18.18
CA GLY A 158 10.37 14.67 -19.15
C GLY A 158 9.34 14.65 -20.27
N ASP A 159 9.51 15.60 -21.19
CA ASP A 159 8.79 15.71 -22.47
C ASP A 159 7.33 16.19 -22.44
N LYS A 160 6.65 16.18 -21.29
CA LYS A 160 5.27 16.67 -21.14
C LYS A 160 5.19 17.78 -20.10
N MET A 161 4.21 18.68 -20.28
CA MET A 161 4.20 19.97 -19.56
C MET A 161 3.12 20.05 -18.47
N SER A 162 2.05 19.27 -18.56
CA SER A 162 0.90 19.42 -17.68
C SER A 162 0.91 18.48 -16.47
N SER A 163 1.07 17.19 -16.69
CA SER A 163 1.08 16.24 -15.58
C SER A 163 1.91 14.98 -15.84
N ALA A 164 2.25 14.26 -14.77
CA ALA A 164 2.84 12.95 -14.84
C ALA A 164 2.00 11.96 -14.02
N LEU A 165 1.57 10.86 -14.65
CA LEU A 165 0.88 9.73 -14.06
C LEU A 165 1.80 8.51 -14.13
N ASP A 166 2.24 8.01 -12.98
CA ASP A 166 3.13 6.85 -12.87
C ASP A 166 2.38 5.68 -12.23
N ILE A 167 2.24 4.60 -12.97
CA ILE A 167 1.49 3.42 -12.57
C ILE A 167 2.43 2.24 -12.44
N THR A 168 2.38 1.60 -11.30
CA THR A 168 3.10 0.36 -11.06
C THR A 168 2.10 -0.78 -10.95
N TYR A 169 2.27 -1.81 -11.76
CA TYR A 169 1.47 -3.01 -11.70
C TYR A 169 1.90 -3.95 -10.59
N LYS A 170 0.97 -4.73 -10.09
CA LYS A 170 1.20 -5.74 -9.06
C LYS A 170 2.21 -6.77 -9.53
N THR A 171 3.09 -7.15 -8.61
CA THR A 171 3.98 -8.30 -8.79
C THR A 171 3.60 -9.36 -7.77
N LEU A 172 2.99 -10.45 -8.20
CA LEU A 172 2.59 -11.54 -7.34
C LEU A 172 3.80 -12.43 -7.03
N LYS A 173 4.30 -12.35 -5.79
CA LYS A 173 5.36 -13.24 -5.30
C LYS A 173 4.81 -14.15 -4.22
N ALA A 174 4.92 -15.47 -4.43
CA ALA A 174 4.56 -16.44 -3.41
C ALA A 174 5.58 -16.41 -2.27
N LYS A 175 5.11 -16.20 -1.04
CA LYS A 175 5.93 -16.30 0.19
C LYS A 175 6.23 -17.75 0.58
N SER A 176 5.53 -18.71 0.01
CA SER A 176 5.63 -20.14 0.27
C SER A 176 5.85 -20.90 -1.03
N LYS A 177 6.16 -22.21 -0.93
CA LYS A 177 6.29 -23.11 -2.11
C LYS A 177 4.98 -23.27 -2.90
N LYS A 178 3.84 -22.91 -2.32
CA LYS A 178 2.54 -22.95 -3.03
C LYS A 178 2.40 -21.73 -3.93
N PRO A 179 1.97 -21.91 -5.19
CA PRO A 179 1.70 -20.78 -6.08
C PRO A 179 0.54 -19.95 -5.54
N VAL A 180 0.63 -18.65 -5.75
CA VAL A 180 -0.47 -17.71 -5.49
C VAL A 180 -1.17 -17.43 -6.80
N VAL A 181 -2.48 -17.55 -6.80
CA VAL A 181 -3.35 -17.23 -7.95
C VAL A 181 -4.27 -16.11 -7.52
N GLU A 182 -4.29 -15.04 -8.28
CA GLU A 182 -5.23 -13.92 -8.10
C GLU A 182 -5.99 -13.74 -9.42
N GLY A 183 -7.29 -13.51 -9.35
CA GLY A 183 -8.10 -13.25 -10.52
C GLY A 183 -9.22 -12.27 -10.22
N SER A 184 -9.58 -11.48 -11.19
CA SER A 184 -10.76 -10.60 -11.15
C SER A 184 -11.45 -10.56 -12.49
N LEU A 185 -12.76 -10.46 -12.44
CA LEU A 185 -13.62 -10.25 -13.58
C LEU A 185 -14.56 -9.11 -13.24
N ALA A 186 -14.65 -8.12 -14.11
CA ALA A 186 -15.56 -7.00 -13.95
C ALA A 186 -16.23 -6.71 -15.27
N ALA A 187 -17.49 -6.28 -15.20
CA ALA A 187 -18.24 -5.81 -16.34
C ALA A 187 -18.81 -4.44 -16.01
N SER A 188 -18.66 -3.51 -16.94
CA SER A 188 -19.23 -2.17 -16.90
C SER A 188 -20.21 -1.98 -18.05
N LEU A 189 -20.83 -0.82 -18.12
CA LEU A 189 -21.74 -0.50 -19.22
C LEU A 189 -21.03 -0.45 -20.58
N LEU A 190 -19.75 -0.11 -20.61
CA LEU A 190 -18.96 0.14 -21.82
C LEU A 190 -17.88 -0.91 -22.10
N GLY A 191 -17.67 -1.86 -21.20
CA GLY A 191 -16.64 -2.87 -21.38
C GLY A 191 -16.62 -3.95 -20.31
N ALA A 192 -15.74 -4.92 -20.50
CA ALA A 192 -15.47 -5.96 -19.51
C ALA A 192 -13.96 -6.10 -19.34
N ASP A 193 -13.53 -6.24 -18.09
CA ASP A 193 -12.15 -6.43 -17.70
C ASP A 193 -11.96 -7.78 -17.06
N ALA A 194 -10.91 -8.47 -17.46
CA ALA A 194 -10.49 -9.72 -16.86
C ALA A 194 -9.01 -9.64 -16.48
N TYR A 195 -8.67 -10.13 -15.30
CA TYR A 195 -7.30 -10.23 -14.82
C TYR A 195 -7.07 -11.60 -14.20
N ILE A 196 -5.97 -12.23 -14.57
CA ILE A 196 -5.47 -13.44 -13.93
C ILE A 196 -3.98 -13.25 -13.66
N GLY A 197 -3.59 -13.35 -12.41
CA GLY A 197 -2.20 -13.27 -11.98
C GLY A 197 -1.74 -14.59 -11.35
N LEU A 198 -0.55 -15.02 -11.69
CA LEU A 198 0.10 -16.20 -11.15
C LEU A 198 1.44 -15.80 -10.54
N GLY A 199 1.65 -16.16 -9.29
CA GLY A 199 2.90 -15.89 -8.59
C GLY A 199 3.51 -17.15 -8.01
N THR A 200 4.79 -17.39 -8.29
CA THR A 200 5.61 -18.39 -7.62
C THR A 200 6.77 -17.71 -6.89
N GLN A 201 7.61 -18.47 -6.18
CA GLN A 201 8.79 -17.89 -5.53
C GLN A 201 9.81 -17.31 -6.53
N LYS A 202 9.85 -17.82 -7.75
CA LYS A 202 10.84 -17.45 -8.78
C LYS A 202 10.25 -16.65 -9.94
N LEU A 203 8.96 -16.81 -10.22
CA LEU A 203 8.27 -16.20 -11.36
C LEU A 203 6.96 -15.57 -10.92
N SER A 204 6.66 -14.40 -11.49
CA SER A 204 5.37 -13.72 -11.40
C SER A 204 4.88 -13.41 -12.82
N TRP A 205 3.63 -13.74 -13.11
CA TRP A 205 2.92 -13.44 -14.36
C TRP A 205 1.63 -12.74 -14.06
#